data_d8052e62c46d34931ab8cb28157ae6f3
#
_entry.id   d8052e62c46d34931ab8cb28157ae6f3
#
_cell.length_a   1.000
_cell.length_b   1.000
_cell.length_c   1.000
_cell.angle_alpha   90.00
_cell.angle_beta   90.00
_cell.angle_gamma   90.00
#
_symmetry.space_group_name_H-M   'P 1'
#
loop_
_entity.id
_entity.type
_entity.pdbx_description
1 polymer ?
#
loop_
_entity_poly.entity_id
_entity_poly.type
_entity_poly.pdbx_seq_one_letter_code
_entity_poly.pdbx_strand_id
1 'polypeptide(L)'
;MELFYRGGRRLTLSDEGARLLPMAQALLQQEADIEFFLRNCGQMQGSLRIGATSPYYVLGLIKQFRECHPQIEVSVEIGNSQQVLDALYECRVDLAASSQQEDDNRLTRMVLGSDPLVLAVHRSHPLAARQRVTLDDLRQHCLLMREAGSTTRQLTEAMLHENGVAPASMLEIGSRESIREAVIRNLGVSIISRQEVPDNPELRVLEIQDAPQMDEYLYCLKDRRQARLPSAFMALARSGA
;
A
#
# COMPACT_ATOMS: atom_id res chain seq x y z
N MET A 1 -7.97 -7.71 35.36
CA MET A 1 -7.77 -7.58 33.89
C MET A 1 -6.26 -7.59 33.66
N GLU A 2 -5.74 -8.57 32.95
CA GLU A 2 -4.32 -8.63 32.57
C GLU A 2 -4.20 -8.13 31.14
N LEU A 3 -3.30 -7.18 30.91
CA LEU A 3 -3.05 -6.60 29.56
C LEU A 3 -1.89 -7.31 28.85
N PHE A 4 -1.07 -8.05 29.60
CA PHE A 4 0.11 -8.73 29.08
C PHE A 4 0.23 -10.13 29.64
N TYR A 5 0.65 -11.07 28.82
CA TYR A 5 1.10 -12.39 29.27
C TYR A 5 2.62 -12.42 29.37
N ARG A 6 3.16 -12.98 30.46
CA ARG A 6 4.59 -13.23 30.63
C ARG A 6 4.91 -14.70 30.27
N GLY A 7 5.58 -14.89 29.16
CA GLY A 7 6.14 -16.18 28.73
C GLY A 7 7.66 -16.15 28.80
N GLY A 8 8.24 -16.43 29.96
CA GLY A 8 9.69 -16.38 30.16
C GLY A 8 10.25 -14.96 29.96
N ARG A 9 11.12 -14.77 28.94
CA ARG A 9 11.70 -13.44 28.60
C ARG A 9 10.86 -12.62 27.61
N ARG A 10 9.74 -13.14 27.13
CA ARG A 10 8.87 -12.43 26.17
C ARG A 10 7.61 -11.94 26.86
N LEU A 11 7.24 -10.70 26.54
CA LEU A 11 5.99 -10.09 26.90
C LEU A 11 5.08 -10.08 25.67
N THR A 12 3.88 -10.65 25.77
CA THR A 12 2.86 -10.62 24.70
C THR A 12 1.59 -9.98 25.22
N LEU A 13 0.85 -9.31 24.34
CA LEU A 13 -0.43 -8.71 24.72
C LEU A 13 -1.48 -9.81 24.95
N SER A 14 -2.35 -9.59 25.94
CA SER A 14 -3.61 -10.31 26.05
C SER A 14 -4.62 -9.81 25.02
N ASP A 15 -5.77 -10.48 24.89
CA ASP A 15 -6.86 -10.00 24.03
C ASP A 15 -7.36 -8.60 24.44
N GLU A 16 -7.44 -8.35 25.75
CA GLU A 16 -7.77 -7.03 26.29
C GLU A 16 -6.65 -6.03 26.02
N GLY A 17 -5.40 -6.45 26.11
CA GLY A 17 -4.24 -5.63 25.80
C GLY A 17 -4.21 -5.22 24.33
N ALA A 18 -4.52 -6.17 23.43
CA ALA A 18 -4.60 -5.91 21.99
C ALA A 18 -5.72 -4.92 21.63
N ARG A 19 -6.86 -4.98 22.35
CA ARG A 19 -7.97 -4.02 22.17
C ARG A 19 -7.67 -2.64 22.76
N LEU A 20 -6.94 -2.59 23.86
CA LEU A 20 -6.60 -1.33 24.54
C LEU A 20 -5.45 -0.60 23.84
N LEU A 21 -4.51 -1.31 23.24
CA LEU A 21 -3.31 -0.72 22.61
C LEU A 21 -3.62 0.39 21.60
N PRO A 22 -4.53 0.21 20.64
CA PRO A 22 -4.86 1.28 19.69
C PRO A 22 -5.46 2.52 20.38
N MET A 23 -6.28 2.30 21.41
CA MET A 23 -6.88 3.40 22.19
C MET A 23 -5.82 4.18 22.98
N ALA A 24 -4.88 3.47 23.61
CA ALA A 24 -3.77 4.08 24.33
C ALA A 24 -2.84 4.86 23.37
N GLN A 25 -2.54 4.30 22.21
CA GLN A 25 -1.75 4.96 21.18
C GLN A 25 -2.44 6.23 20.66
N ALA A 26 -3.75 6.18 20.39
CA ALA A 26 -4.53 7.34 19.99
C ALA A 26 -4.52 8.44 21.05
N LEU A 27 -4.66 8.09 22.33
CA LEU A 27 -4.62 9.04 23.45
C LEU A 27 -3.26 9.72 23.57
N LEU A 28 -2.16 8.96 23.55
CA LEU A 28 -0.81 9.50 23.61
C LEU A 28 -0.49 10.41 22.42
N GLN A 29 -1.04 10.07 21.25
CA GLN A 29 -0.89 10.92 20.08
C GLN A 29 -1.69 12.22 20.21
N GLN A 30 -2.90 12.18 20.75
CA GLN A 30 -3.69 13.39 21.02
C GLN A 30 -2.98 14.30 22.04
N GLU A 31 -2.39 13.73 23.07
CA GLU A 31 -1.57 14.47 24.04
C GLU A 31 -0.41 15.19 23.36
N ALA A 32 0.35 14.48 22.51
CA ALA A 32 1.43 15.06 21.73
C ALA A 32 0.94 16.20 20.81
N ASP A 33 -0.21 16.01 20.15
CA ASP A 33 -0.82 17.02 19.28
C ASP A 33 -1.24 18.28 20.08
N ILE A 34 -1.75 18.10 21.31
CA ILE A 34 -2.12 19.22 22.23
C ILE A 34 -0.87 19.96 22.72
N GLU A 35 0.12 19.24 23.21
CA GLU A 35 1.39 19.86 23.63
C GLU A 35 2.03 20.64 22.50
N PHE A 36 2.02 20.06 21.31
CA PHE A 36 2.51 20.68 20.12
C PHE A 36 1.74 21.96 19.76
N PHE A 37 0.41 21.91 19.80
CA PHE A 37 -0.45 23.10 19.56
C PHE A 37 -0.12 24.24 20.54
N LEU A 38 0.07 23.91 21.81
CA LEU A 38 0.37 24.90 22.86
C LEU A 38 1.75 25.53 22.69
N ARG A 39 2.74 24.77 22.24
CA ARG A 39 4.12 25.26 22.03
C ARG A 39 4.29 26.10 20.78
N ASN A 40 3.43 25.90 19.75
CA ASN A 40 3.67 26.44 18.41
C ASN A 40 2.42 27.12 17.82
N CYS A 41 1.74 27.99 18.58
CA CYS A 41 0.65 28.81 18.07
C CYS A 41 1.14 29.67 16.89
N GLY A 42 1.04 29.15 15.65
CA GLY A 42 1.32 29.90 14.42
C GLY A 42 2.13 29.15 13.34
N GLN A 43 2.98 28.19 13.67
CA GLN A 43 3.72 27.40 12.66
C GLN A 43 3.34 25.92 12.72
N MET A 44 3.13 25.29 11.56
CA MET A 44 2.94 23.85 11.47
C MET A 44 4.31 23.16 11.64
N GLN A 45 4.49 22.46 12.75
CA GLN A 45 5.65 21.62 13.05
C GLN A 45 5.14 20.27 13.54
N GLY A 46 5.98 19.24 13.59
CA GLY A 46 5.63 17.90 14.07
C GLY A 46 6.00 16.81 13.09
N SER A 47 5.47 15.63 13.30
CA SER A 47 5.71 14.47 12.43
C SER A 47 4.41 13.98 11.79
N LEU A 48 4.45 13.67 10.50
CA LEU A 48 3.39 13.03 9.74
C LEU A 48 3.88 11.64 9.32
N ARG A 49 3.18 10.61 9.78
CA ARG A 49 3.51 9.21 9.47
C ARG A 49 2.54 8.69 8.42
N ILE A 50 3.07 8.18 7.31
CA ILE A 50 2.28 7.70 6.19
C ILE A 50 2.62 6.24 5.94
N GLY A 51 1.64 5.35 5.96
CA GLY A 51 1.75 4.00 5.43
C GLY A 51 1.44 4.01 3.94
N ALA A 52 2.18 3.26 3.13
CA ALA A 52 1.90 3.19 1.70
C ALA A 52 2.16 1.80 1.13
N THR A 53 1.25 1.33 0.28
CA THR A 53 1.47 0.11 -0.49
C THR A 53 2.43 0.36 -1.65
N SER A 54 2.38 1.57 -2.20
CA SER A 54 3.20 1.99 -3.32
C SER A 54 3.73 3.41 -3.11
N PRO A 55 4.99 3.68 -3.41
CA PRO A 55 5.54 5.03 -3.28
C PRO A 55 5.04 6.00 -4.35
N TYR A 56 4.56 5.51 -5.49
CA TYR A 56 4.32 6.33 -6.68
C TYR A 56 3.28 7.43 -6.46
N TYR A 57 2.19 7.14 -5.76
CA TYR A 57 1.14 8.11 -5.50
C TYR A 57 1.45 9.08 -4.36
N VAL A 58 2.25 8.65 -3.38
CA VAL A 58 2.47 9.47 -2.17
C VAL A 58 3.71 10.35 -2.25
N LEU A 59 4.79 9.92 -2.94
CA LEU A 59 6.05 10.69 -2.95
C LEU A 59 5.91 12.06 -3.60
N GLY A 60 5.10 12.17 -4.67
CA GLY A 60 4.79 13.45 -5.29
C GLY A 60 4.07 14.41 -4.34
N LEU A 61 3.08 13.88 -3.60
CA LEU A 61 2.33 14.64 -2.59
C LEU A 61 3.23 15.03 -1.41
N ILE A 62 4.09 14.12 -0.94
CA ILE A 62 5.05 14.38 0.13
C ILE A 62 6.02 15.51 -0.27
N LYS A 63 6.51 15.49 -1.52
CA LYS A 63 7.36 16.57 -2.03
C LYS A 63 6.65 17.93 -1.91
N GLN A 64 5.45 18.05 -2.46
CA GLN A 64 4.66 19.29 -2.41
C GLN A 64 4.34 19.70 -0.97
N PHE A 65 4.00 18.73 -0.11
CA PHE A 65 3.69 18.99 1.29
C PHE A 65 4.90 19.56 2.04
N ARG A 66 6.10 19.01 1.83
CA ARG A 66 7.34 19.49 2.45
C ARG A 66 7.78 20.86 1.91
N GLU A 67 7.50 21.17 0.65
CA GLU A 67 7.73 22.51 0.10
C GLU A 67 6.86 23.57 0.79
N CYS A 68 5.58 23.22 1.10
CA CYS A 68 4.70 24.10 1.84
C CYS A 68 4.97 24.14 3.36
N HIS A 69 5.51 23.05 3.90
CA HIS A 69 5.70 22.84 5.34
C HIS A 69 7.08 22.25 5.65
N PRO A 70 8.16 23.01 5.45
CA PRO A 70 9.55 22.49 5.53
C PRO A 70 9.98 22.04 6.92
N GLN A 71 9.27 22.44 7.97
CA GLN A 71 9.56 22.08 9.36
C GLN A 71 8.85 20.80 9.83
N ILE A 72 8.04 20.16 8.95
CA ILE A 72 7.36 18.91 9.27
C ILE A 72 8.25 17.74 8.91
N GLU A 73 8.46 16.85 9.87
CA GLU A 73 9.07 15.57 9.62
C GLU A 73 8.03 14.63 8.98
N VAL A 74 8.37 14.04 7.83
CA VAL A 74 7.50 13.06 7.17
C VAL A 74 8.21 11.72 7.14
N SER A 75 7.57 10.69 7.66
CA SER A 75 8.03 9.30 7.56
C SER A 75 7.07 8.47 6.72
N VAL A 76 7.62 7.50 5.97
CA VAL A 76 6.84 6.58 5.14
C VAL A 76 7.20 5.15 5.52
N GLU A 77 6.18 4.38 5.90
CA GLU A 77 6.28 2.93 6.13
C GLU A 77 5.71 2.22 4.90
N ILE A 78 6.50 1.34 4.27
CA ILE A 78 6.06 0.56 3.10
C ILE A 78 5.64 -0.83 3.57
N GLY A 79 4.47 -1.28 3.11
CA GLY A 79 3.93 -2.60 3.39
C GLY A 79 2.96 -3.06 2.30
N ASN A 80 2.37 -4.23 2.45
CA ASN A 80 1.23 -4.62 1.62
C ASN A 80 -0.06 -3.96 2.13
N SER A 81 -1.15 -4.13 1.38
CA SER A 81 -2.41 -3.42 1.66
C SER A 81 -2.94 -3.69 3.07
N GLN A 82 -2.88 -4.95 3.51
CA GLN A 82 -3.32 -5.34 4.86
C GLN A 82 -2.46 -4.68 5.93
N GLN A 83 -1.12 -4.77 5.80
CA GLN A 83 -0.17 -4.19 6.77
C GLN A 83 -0.32 -2.68 6.91
N VAL A 84 -0.55 -1.98 5.80
CA VAL A 84 -0.70 -0.52 5.78
C VAL A 84 -2.02 -0.10 6.44
N LEU A 85 -3.11 -0.83 6.19
CA LEU A 85 -4.40 -0.57 6.85
C LEU A 85 -4.36 -0.92 8.34
N ASP A 86 -3.73 -2.05 8.71
CA ASP A 86 -3.52 -2.41 10.11
C ASP A 86 -2.72 -1.32 10.84
N ALA A 87 -1.67 -0.79 10.22
CA ALA A 87 -0.88 0.30 10.78
C ALA A 87 -1.72 1.57 11.02
N LEU A 88 -2.70 1.86 10.13
CA LEU A 88 -3.63 2.97 10.32
C LEU A 88 -4.59 2.71 11.48
N TYR A 89 -5.19 1.52 11.57
CA TYR A 89 -6.10 1.15 12.66
C TYR A 89 -5.40 1.12 14.03
N GLU A 90 -4.15 0.72 14.05
CA GLU A 90 -3.30 0.71 15.25
C GLU A 90 -2.71 2.09 15.58
N CYS A 91 -3.05 3.15 14.84
CA CYS A 91 -2.49 4.50 14.98
C CYS A 91 -0.94 4.56 14.89
N ARG A 92 -0.31 3.58 14.26
CA ARG A 92 1.14 3.61 13.95
C ARG A 92 1.44 4.62 12.85
N VAL A 93 0.51 4.80 11.92
CA VAL A 93 0.54 5.83 10.88
C VAL A 93 -0.67 6.74 10.99
N ASP A 94 -0.58 7.94 10.47
CA ASP A 94 -1.63 8.96 10.49
C ASP A 94 -2.49 8.93 9.22
N LEU A 95 -1.89 8.50 8.11
CA LEU A 95 -2.51 8.31 6.81
C LEU A 95 -2.05 6.97 6.22
N ALA A 96 -2.91 6.35 5.42
CA ALA A 96 -2.60 5.12 4.70
C ALA A 96 -2.95 5.26 3.21
N ALA A 97 -1.98 5.03 2.34
CA ALA A 97 -2.22 4.88 0.90
C ALA A 97 -2.24 3.39 0.57
N SER A 98 -3.37 2.90 0.07
CA SER A 98 -3.60 1.48 -0.17
C SER A 98 -4.52 1.25 -1.35
N SER A 99 -4.21 0.23 -2.15
CA SER A 99 -5.08 -0.21 -3.25
C SER A 99 -6.26 -1.06 -2.78
N GLN A 100 -6.27 -1.51 -1.53
CA GLN A 100 -7.40 -2.24 -0.99
C GLN A 100 -8.56 -1.28 -0.73
N GLN A 101 -9.71 -1.56 -1.35
CA GLN A 101 -10.93 -0.83 -1.03
C GLN A 101 -11.44 -1.28 0.35
N GLU A 102 -11.51 -0.33 1.29
CA GLU A 102 -11.98 -0.56 2.65
C GLU A 102 -13.22 0.31 2.89
N ASP A 103 -14.32 -0.34 3.27
CA ASP A 103 -15.63 0.32 3.49
C ASP A 103 -15.96 0.50 4.99
N ASP A 104 -14.94 0.46 5.85
CA ASP A 104 -15.11 0.71 7.28
C ASP A 104 -15.57 2.15 7.54
N ASN A 105 -16.66 2.27 8.31
CA ASN A 105 -17.26 3.56 8.65
C ASN A 105 -16.36 4.46 9.53
N ARG A 106 -15.30 3.92 10.13
CA ARG A 106 -14.29 4.66 10.88
C ARG A 106 -13.32 5.42 9.98
N LEU A 107 -13.28 5.10 8.68
CA LEU A 107 -12.36 5.69 7.73
C LEU A 107 -13.00 6.84 6.93
N THR A 108 -12.18 7.83 6.61
CA THR A 108 -12.39 8.75 5.49
C THR A 108 -11.47 8.31 4.37
N ARG A 109 -12.00 8.18 3.15
CA ARG A 109 -11.21 7.77 1.99
C ARG A 109 -11.34 8.77 0.86
N MET A 110 -10.29 8.87 0.04
CA MET A 110 -10.30 9.55 -1.26
C MET A 110 -9.47 8.74 -2.27
N VAL A 111 -9.84 8.83 -3.54
CA VAL A 111 -9.08 8.22 -4.64
C VAL A 111 -7.86 9.11 -4.94
N LEU A 112 -6.67 8.51 -5.04
CA LEU A 112 -5.44 9.16 -5.48
C LEU A 112 -5.20 8.97 -6.97
N GLY A 113 -5.66 7.86 -7.52
CA GLY A 113 -5.51 7.52 -8.93
C GLY A 113 -5.99 6.11 -9.21
N SER A 114 -5.91 5.73 -10.47
CA SER A 114 -6.28 4.41 -10.96
C SER A 114 -5.24 3.94 -11.97
N ASP A 115 -4.89 2.67 -11.94
CA ASP A 115 -3.82 2.12 -12.76
C ASP A 115 -4.18 0.73 -13.29
N PRO A 116 -3.99 0.43 -14.59
CA PRO A 116 -4.30 -0.87 -15.14
C PRO A 116 -3.32 -1.93 -14.64
N LEU A 117 -3.82 -3.14 -14.43
CA LEU A 117 -2.98 -4.31 -14.24
C LEU A 117 -2.41 -4.75 -15.60
N VAL A 118 -1.13 -5.07 -15.61
CA VAL A 118 -0.37 -5.48 -16.79
C VAL A 118 0.44 -6.74 -16.50
N LEU A 119 0.83 -7.48 -17.55
CA LEU A 119 1.76 -8.58 -17.45
C LEU A 119 3.18 -8.09 -17.68
N ALA A 120 4.03 -8.25 -16.69
CA ALA A 120 5.47 -8.02 -16.80
C ALA A 120 6.18 -9.33 -17.15
N VAL A 121 7.02 -9.30 -18.19
CA VAL A 121 7.81 -10.45 -18.64
C VAL A 121 9.23 -10.00 -18.94
N HIS A 122 10.17 -10.93 -18.90
CA HIS A 122 11.53 -10.68 -19.39
C HIS A 122 11.54 -10.49 -20.90
N ARG A 123 12.42 -9.65 -21.45
CA ARG A 123 12.50 -9.34 -22.89
C ARG A 123 12.71 -10.57 -23.79
N SER A 124 13.34 -11.64 -23.29
CA SER A 124 13.53 -12.89 -24.02
C SER A 124 12.41 -13.91 -23.82
N HIS A 125 11.38 -13.57 -23.02
CA HIS A 125 10.26 -14.47 -22.78
C HIS A 125 9.43 -14.65 -24.08
N PRO A 126 8.86 -15.84 -24.37
CA PRO A 126 8.08 -16.07 -25.60
C PRO A 126 6.94 -15.06 -25.81
N LEU A 127 6.31 -14.60 -24.74
CA LEU A 127 5.23 -13.60 -24.80
C LEU A 127 5.74 -12.19 -25.10
N ALA A 128 7.03 -11.89 -24.96
CA ALA A 128 7.58 -10.54 -25.11
C ALA A 128 7.41 -9.93 -26.50
N ALA A 129 7.18 -10.77 -27.52
CA ALA A 129 6.89 -10.34 -28.89
C ALA A 129 5.46 -9.81 -29.07
N ARG A 130 4.58 -9.99 -28.08
CA ARG A 130 3.19 -9.55 -28.12
C ARG A 130 3.04 -8.18 -27.47
N GLN A 131 1.97 -7.47 -27.82
CA GLN A 131 1.55 -6.24 -27.11
C GLN A 131 0.44 -6.52 -26.11
N ARG A 132 -0.37 -7.56 -26.35
CA ARG A 132 -1.50 -7.95 -25.54
C ARG A 132 -1.52 -9.46 -25.32
N VAL A 133 -1.97 -9.86 -24.16
CA VAL A 133 -2.16 -11.27 -23.76
C VAL A 133 -3.55 -11.49 -23.19
N THR A 134 -3.97 -12.74 -23.18
CA THR A 134 -5.15 -13.21 -22.44
C THR A 134 -4.69 -13.96 -21.20
N LEU A 135 -5.59 -14.20 -20.25
CA LEU A 135 -5.26 -15.02 -19.08
C LEU A 135 -4.94 -16.48 -19.45
N ASP A 136 -5.52 -16.99 -20.53
CA ASP A 136 -5.23 -18.34 -21.03
C ASP A 136 -3.76 -18.54 -21.44
N ASP A 137 -3.08 -17.48 -21.87
CA ASP A 137 -1.65 -17.54 -22.16
C ASP A 137 -0.81 -17.93 -20.91
N LEU A 138 -1.32 -17.67 -19.70
CA LEU A 138 -0.62 -17.99 -18.45
C LEU A 138 -0.57 -19.49 -18.14
N ARG A 139 -1.42 -20.33 -18.78
CA ARG A 139 -1.48 -21.78 -18.54
C ARG A 139 -0.15 -22.50 -18.77
N GLN A 140 0.73 -21.92 -19.58
CA GLN A 140 2.01 -22.53 -19.94
C GLN A 140 3.21 -21.90 -19.21
N HIS A 141 2.97 -20.95 -18.30
CA HIS A 141 4.02 -20.16 -17.68
C HIS A 141 3.99 -20.21 -16.17
N CYS A 142 5.16 -20.01 -15.56
CA CYS A 142 5.26 -19.81 -14.11
C CYS A 142 4.79 -18.39 -13.76
N LEU A 143 3.77 -18.29 -12.92
CA LEU A 143 3.26 -17.01 -12.42
C LEU A 143 3.92 -16.67 -11.09
N LEU A 144 4.58 -15.53 -11.03
CA LEU A 144 5.14 -14.96 -9.81
C LEU A 144 4.04 -14.20 -9.09
N MET A 145 3.72 -14.62 -7.88
CA MET A 145 2.63 -14.08 -7.08
C MET A 145 3.15 -13.31 -5.88
N ARG A 146 2.47 -12.23 -5.53
CA ARG A 146 2.70 -11.51 -4.29
C ARG A 146 2.26 -12.35 -3.08
N GLU A 147 2.68 -11.94 -1.91
CA GLU A 147 2.31 -12.51 -0.62
C GLU A 147 0.83 -12.26 -0.28
N ALA A 148 0.30 -13.02 0.67
CA ALA A 148 -1.03 -12.78 1.24
C ALA A 148 -1.15 -11.34 1.81
N GLY A 149 -2.33 -10.73 1.67
CA GLY A 149 -2.58 -9.33 2.06
C GLY A 149 -2.24 -8.30 0.97
N SER A 150 -1.72 -8.72 -0.20
CA SER A 150 -1.52 -7.85 -1.37
C SER A 150 -2.80 -7.77 -2.21
N THR A 151 -3.28 -6.56 -2.50
CA THR A 151 -4.43 -6.34 -3.41
C THR A 151 -4.13 -6.83 -4.83
N THR A 152 -2.91 -6.66 -5.33
CA THR A 152 -2.51 -7.19 -6.64
C THR A 152 -2.68 -8.70 -6.70
N ARG A 153 -2.32 -9.42 -5.61
CA ARG A 153 -2.56 -10.86 -5.51
C ARG A 153 -4.05 -11.19 -5.53
N GLN A 154 -4.84 -10.52 -4.70
CA GLN A 154 -6.29 -10.76 -4.63
C GLN A 154 -6.97 -10.58 -5.99
N LEU A 155 -6.63 -9.50 -6.71
CA LEU A 155 -7.16 -9.24 -8.06
C LEU A 155 -6.68 -10.30 -9.06
N THR A 156 -5.43 -10.72 -8.98
CA THR A 156 -4.88 -11.77 -9.83
C THR A 156 -5.60 -13.11 -9.58
N GLU A 157 -5.77 -13.51 -8.33
CA GLU A 157 -6.49 -14.74 -7.95
C GLU A 157 -7.95 -14.69 -8.42
N ALA A 158 -8.63 -13.55 -8.26
CA ALA A 158 -10.00 -13.35 -8.74
C ALA A 158 -10.08 -13.50 -10.26
N MET A 159 -9.22 -12.83 -11.03
CA MET A 159 -9.19 -12.95 -12.49
C MET A 159 -8.96 -14.39 -12.96
N LEU A 160 -8.00 -15.09 -12.35
CA LEU A 160 -7.70 -16.48 -12.69
C LEU A 160 -8.89 -17.40 -12.38
N HIS A 161 -9.52 -17.22 -11.22
CA HIS A 161 -10.66 -18.02 -10.79
C HIS A 161 -11.90 -17.80 -11.69
N GLU A 162 -12.25 -16.54 -11.96
CA GLU A 162 -13.42 -16.18 -12.78
C GLU A 162 -13.28 -16.68 -14.22
N ASN A 163 -12.07 -16.76 -14.74
CA ASN A 163 -11.80 -17.26 -16.10
C ASN A 163 -11.43 -18.76 -16.14
N GLY A 164 -11.42 -19.46 -15.01
CA GLY A 164 -11.05 -20.86 -14.93
C GLY A 164 -9.63 -21.15 -15.42
N VAL A 165 -8.69 -20.22 -15.19
CA VAL A 165 -7.29 -20.32 -15.62
C VAL A 165 -6.42 -20.79 -14.47
N ALA A 166 -5.61 -21.82 -14.70
CA ALA A 166 -4.56 -22.26 -13.79
C ALA A 166 -3.21 -22.14 -14.49
N PRO A 167 -2.27 -21.33 -13.95
CA PRO A 167 -0.90 -21.25 -14.47
C PRO A 167 -0.18 -22.61 -14.36
N ALA A 168 0.87 -22.82 -15.18
CA ALA A 168 1.67 -24.04 -15.16
C ALA A 168 2.30 -24.28 -13.78
N SER A 169 2.71 -23.22 -13.09
CA SER A 169 3.19 -23.22 -11.72
C SER A 169 3.06 -21.83 -11.12
N MET A 170 3.15 -21.74 -9.80
CA MET A 170 3.15 -20.45 -9.09
C MET A 170 4.35 -20.42 -8.13
N LEU A 171 4.97 -19.23 -8.04
CA LEU A 171 6.03 -18.94 -7.09
C LEU A 171 5.65 -17.70 -6.28
N GLU A 172 5.50 -17.84 -4.96
CA GLU A 172 5.23 -16.73 -4.08
C GLU A 172 6.50 -15.97 -3.71
N ILE A 173 6.45 -14.65 -3.84
CA ILE A 173 7.56 -13.74 -3.50
C ILE A 173 7.00 -12.55 -2.73
N GLY A 174 7.43 -12.38 -1.48
CA GLY A 174 6.86 -11.46 -0.49
C GLY A 174 7.25 -9.99 -0.65
N SER A 175 7.69 -9.53 -1.80
CA SER A 175 7.91 -8.09 -2.03
C SER A 175 7.79 -7.72 -3.51
N ARG A 176 7.34 -6.52 -3.75
CA ARG A 176 7.22 -5.92 -5.09
C ARG A 176 8.56 -5.84 -5.81
N GLU A 177 9.59 -5.41 -5.10
CA GLU A 177 10.96 -5.30 -5.61
C GLU A 177 11.51 -6.66 -6.01
N SER A 178 11.29 -7.68 -5.17
CA SER A 178 11.73 -9.05 -5.44
C SER A 178 10.99 -9.69 -6.60
N ILE A 179 9.68 -9.41 -6.76
CA ILE A 179 8.91 -9.83 -7.95
C ILE A 179 9.54 -9.25 -9.22
N ARG A 180 9.79 -7.94 -9.25
CA ARG A 180 10.41 -7.29 -10.42
C ARG A 180 11.76 -7.90 -10.75
N GLU A 181 12.58 -8.11 -9.74
CA GLU A 181 13.90 -8.73 -9.90
C GLU A 181 13.81 -10.17 -10.41
N ALA A 182 12.81 -10.93 -9.95
CA ALA A 182 12.56 -12.28 -10.43
C ALA A 182 12.13 -12.31 -11.91
N VAL A 183 11.29 -11.35 -12.34
CA VAL A 183 10.94 -11.19 -13.78
C VAL A 183 12.17 -10.82 -14.61
N ILE A 184 13.01 -9.89 -14.14
CA ILE A 184 14.27 -9.51 -14.80
C ILE A 184 15.20 -10.73 -14.96
N ARG A 185 15.22 -11.66 -14.01
CA ARG A 185 15.97 -12.92 -14.09
C ARG A 185 15.25 -14.02 -14.87
N ASN A 186 14.11 -13.72 -15.47
CA ASN A 186 13.32 -14.67 -16.27
C ASN A 186 12.89 -15.92 -15.48
N LEU A 187 12.59 -15.77 -14.17
CA LEU A 187 12.08 -16.85 -13.34
C LEU A 187 10.61 -17.15 -13.60
N GLY A 188 9.89 -16.20 -14.20
CA GLY A 188 8.47 -16.31 -14.54
C GLY A 188 7.91 -14.97 -14.98
N VAL A 189 6.60 -14.91 -15.09
CA VAL A 189 5.84 -13.70 -15.44
C VAL A 189 5.06 -13.22 -14.23
N SER A 190 4.72 -11.93 -14.15
CA SER A 190 3.93 -11.40 -13.04
C SER A 190 2.89 -10.39 -13.50
N ILE A 191 1.71 -10.45 -12.89
CA ILE A 191 0.69 -9.40 -13.01
C ILE A 191 1.00 -8.34 -11.95
N ILE A 192 1.18 -7.10 -12.40
CA ILE A 192 1.52 -5.96 -11.54
C ILE A 192 0.82 -4.70 -12.03
N SER A 193 0.74 -3.66 -11.20
CA SER A 193 0.27 -2.34 -11.59
C SER A 193 1.22 -1.71 -12.62
N ARG A 194 0.69 -1.03 -13.60
CA ARG A 194 1.48 -0.42 -14.68
C ARG A 194 2.53 0.56 -14.16
N GLN A 195 2.19 1.38 -13.17
CA GLN A 195 3.12 2.35 -12.57
C GLN A 195 4.26 1.69 -11.78
N GLU A 196 4.09 0.43 -11.37
CA GLU A 196 5.11 -0.31 -10.63
C GLU A 196 6.20 -0.89 -11.53
N VAL A 197 6.00 -0.89 -12.85
CA VAL A 197 7.02 -1.38 -13.78
C VAL A 197 8.09 -0.31 -13.99
N PRO A 198 9.33 -0.56 -13.57
CA PRO A 198 10.42 0.38 -13.80
C PRO A 198 10.76 0.45 -15.30
N ASP A 199 11.30 1.58 -15.72
CA ASP A 199 11.94 1.66 -17.03
C ASP A 199 13.23 0.84 -17.01
N ASN A 200 13.13 -0.40 -17.51
CA ASN A 200 14.22 -1.35 -17.54
C ASN A 200 14.23 -2.08 -18.89
N PRO A 201 15.35 -2.08 -19.65
CA PRO A 201 15.44 -2.69 -20.97
C PRO A 201 15.24 -4.21 -20.96
N GLU A 202 15.43 -4.89 -19.84
CA GLU A 202 15.20 -6.32 -19.67
C GLU A 202 13.71 -6.67 -19.53
N LEU A 203 12.84 -5.67 -19.27
CA LEU A 203 11.42 -5.89 -19.08
C LEU A 203 10.60 -5.53 -20.32
N ARG A 204 9.53 -6.27 -20.52
CA ARG A 204 8.42 -5.94 -21.43
C ARG A 204 7.13 -5.95 -20.66
N VAL A 205 6.28 -5.00 -21.00
CA VAL A 205 4.96 -4.81 -20.40
C VAL A 205 3.93 -5.12 -21.47
N LEU A 206 3.03 -6.03 -21.15
CA LEU A 206 1.98 -6.48 -22.05
C LEU A 206 0.62 -6.12 -21.43
N GLU A 207 -0.29 -5.60 -22.23
CA GLU A 207 -1.66 -5.40 -21.82
C GLU A 207 -2.34 -6.75 -21.58
N ILE A 208 -3.08 -6.86 -20.49
CA ILE A 208 -3.93 -8.03 -20.24
C ILE A 208 -5.34 -7.67 -20.75
N GLN A 209 -5.90 -8.50 -21.59
CA GLN A 209 -7.26 -8.29 -22.08
C GLN A 209 -8.24 -8.35 -20.91
N ASP A 210 -9.16 -7.37 -20.84
CA ASP A 210 -10.20 -7.25 -19.83
C ASP A 210 -9.68 -7.18 -18.38
N ALA A 211 -8.42 -6.76 -18.19
CA ALA A 211 -7.86 -6.56 -16.86
C ALA A 211 -8.58 -5.42 -16.11
N PRO A 212 -8.85 -5.60 -14.81
CA PRO A 212 -9.44 -4.54 -14.01
C PRO A 212 -8.46 -3.38 -13.80
N GLN A 213 -9.03 -2.21 -13.54
CA GLN A 213 -8.28 -1.09 -12.98
C GLN A 213 -8.08 -1.32 -11.48
N MET A 214 -6.95 -0.92 -10.98
CA MET A 214 -6.63 -0.94 -9.55
C MET A 214 -6.56 0.50 -9.06
N ASP A 215 -7.54 0.89 -8.26
CA ASP A 215 -7.57 2.21 -7.63
C ASP A 215 -6.60 2.26 -6.44
N GLU A 216 -5.99 3.41 -6.24
CA GLU A 216 -5.21 3.72 -5.05
C GLU A 216 -5.98 4.76 -4.23
N TYR A 217 -6.15 4.47 -2.94
CA TYR A 217 -6.91 5.28 -2.01
C TYR A 217 -6.00 5.86 -0.93
N LEU A 218 -6.29 7.09 -0.51
CA LEU A 218 -5.73 7.68 0.71
C LEU A 218 -6.77 7.60 1.82
N TYR A 219 -6.41 6.98 2.93
CA TYR A 219 -7.23 6.76 4.11
C TYR A 219 -6.76 7.60 5.29
N CYS A 220 -7.72 8.05 6.09
CA CYS A 220 -7.51 8.66 7.39
C CYS A 220 -8.61 8.18 8.35
N LEU A 221 -8.29 7.94 9.62
CA LEU A 221 -9.31 7.72 10.64
C LEU A 221 -10.18 8.96 10.80
N LYS A 222 -11.51 8.81 10.89
CA LYS A 222 -12.45 9.92 11.02
C LYS A 222 -12.18 10.78 12.27
N ASP A 223 -11.80 10.14 13.35
CA ASP A 223 -11.50 10.83 14.61
C ASP A 223 -10.22 11.69 14.51
N ARG A 224 -9.35 11.35 13.56
CA ARG A 224 -8.09 12.06 13.31
C ARG A 224 -8.12 13.00 12.11
N ARG A 225 -9.20 13.00 11.33
CA ARG A 225 -9.31 13.82 10.11
C ARG A 225 -9.24 15.33 10.39
N GLN A 226 -9.51 15.75 11.63
CA GLN A 226 -9.40 17.15 12.07
C GLN A 226 -8.01 17.48 12.64
N ALA A 227 -7.15 16.50 12.88
CA ALA A 227 -5.77 16.74 13.23
C ALA A 227 -5.07 17.53 12.11
N ARG A 228 -4.29 18.56 12.49
CA ARG A 228 -3.78 19.58 11.56
C ARG A 228 -2.99 19.00 10.40
N LEU A 229 -2.07 18.05 10.66
CA LEU A 229 -1.18 17.49 9.64
C LEU A 229 -1.91 16.54 8.66
N PRO A 230 -2.68 15.52 9.12
CA PRO A 230 -3.47 14.69 8.23
C PRO A 230 -4.47 15.49 7.40
N SER A 231 -5.14 16.48 8.03
CA SER A 231 -6.09 17.37 7.34
C SER A 231 -5.43 18.18 6.23
N ALA A 232 -4.27 18.77 6.50
CA ALA A 232 -3.53 19.56 5.52
C ALA A 232 -3.02 18.69 4.36
N PHE A 233 -2.51 17.48 4.65
CA PHE A 233 -2.08 16.54 3.61
C PHE A 233 -3.25 16.06 2.76
N MET A 234 -4.39 15.72 3.36
CA MET A 234 -5.61 15.33 2.64
C MET A 234 -6.16 16.48 1.77
N ALA A 235 -6.05 17.72 2.24
CA ALA A 235 -6.46 18.91 1.46
C ALA A 235 -5.55 19.10 0.23
N LEU A 236 -4.23 18.95 0.40
CA LEU A 236 -3.27 19.01 -0.69
C LEU A 236 -3.55 17.92 -1.73
N ALA A 237 -3.78 16.68 -1.29
CA ALA A 237 -4.08 15.56 -2.18
C ALA A 237 -5.36 15.79 -3.01
N ARG A 238 -6.36 16.50 -2.47
CA ARG A 238 -7.58 16.88 -3.22
C ARG A 238 -7.34 17.94 -4.29
N SER A 239 -6.38 18.82 -4.07
CA SER A 239 -6.09 19.91 -5.03
C SER A 239 -5.15 19.48 -6.16
N GLY A 240 -4.48 18.36 -6.01
CA GLY A 240 -3.55 17.80 -7.00
C GLY A 240 -4.11 16.60 -7.80
N ALA A 241 -5.35 16.17 -7.49
CA ALA A 241 -6.04 15.08 -8.17
C ALA A 241 -6.84 15.55 -9.38
#